data_67f28aabc06cf94c50181565ffb2ef3d
#
_entry.id   67f28aabc06cf94c50181565ffb2ef3d
#
_cell.length_a   1.000
_cell.length_b   1.000
_cell.length_c   1.000
_cell.angle_alpha   90.00
_cell.angle_beta   90.00
_cell.angle_gamma   90.00
#
_symmetry.space_group_name_H-M   'P 1'
#
loop_
_entity.id
_entity.type
_entity.pdbx_description
1 polymer ?
#
loop_
_entity_poly.entity_id
_entity_poly.type
_entity_poly.pdbx_seq_one_letter_code
_entity_poly.pdbx_strand_id
1 'polypeptide(L)'
;LKDLKWRYEQGPTKTGRAKLGFMNATGCSSVYGSSFPFNPYPFPWSNHLFQDAPSVSLGLFEGHMRSMADGFKAIRMAEAELAGETNFGEAEESLRYFNWREFTDDELLLCPPVVAVGGDGAMYDIGFQNLSRVLMAGRPIKVLVLDTQVYSNTGGQACPSGFMGQVSDMAPYGPAWKGKNEVRKEISLIGAAHGTAFILQGNLANYTHMI
;
A
#
# COMPACT_ATOMS: atom_id res chain seq x y z
N LEU A 1 -2.55 -7.03 13.28
CA LEU A 1 -3.58 -6.08 13.72
C LEU A 1 -3.40 -5.65 15.17
N LYS A 2 -3.16 -6.56 16.13
CA LYS A 2 -2.94 -6.18 17.54
C LYS A 2 -1.72 -5.27 17.71
N ASP A 3 -0.60 -5.59 17.04
CA ASP A 3 0.61 -4.76 17.06
C ASP A 3 0.37 -3.39 16.41
N LEU A 4 -0.29 -3.34 15.26
CA LEU A 4 -0.66 -2.10 14.61
C LEU A 4 -1.58 -1.23 15.47
N LYS A 5 -2.56 -1.84 16.14
CA LYS A 5 -3.44 -1.15 17.07
C LYS A 5 -2.65 -0.57 18.25
N TRP A 6 -1.75 -1.35 18.82
CA TRP A 6 -0.91 -0.90 19.92
C TRP A 6 -0.02 0.27 19.50
N ARG A 7 0.62 0.18 18.32
CA ARG A 7 1.42 1.28 17.75
C ARG A 7 0.59 2.52 17.51
N TYR A 8 -0.65 2.36 17.07
CA TYR A 8 -1.56 3.46 16.84
C TYR A 8 -2.02 4.12 18.14
N GLU A 9 -2.44 3.33 19.14
CA GLU A 9 -3.04 3.83 20.37
C GLU A 9 -2.01 4.27 21.42
N GLN A 10 -0.94 3.56 21.54
CA GLN A 10 0.04 3.78 22.61
C GLN A 10 1.42 4.11 22.06
N GLY A 11 1.94 3.31 21.14
CA GLY A 11 3.29 3.44 20.60
C GLY A 11 4.39 3.38 21.68
N PRO A 12 5.65 3.42 21.29
CA PRO A 12 6.76 3.40 22.26
C PRO A 12 6.80 4.62 23.15
N THR A 13 6.29 5.76 22.70
CA THR A 13 6.25 7.02 23.44
C THR A 13 4.99 7.18 24.29
N LYS A 14 4.04 6.28 24.23
CA LYS A 14 2.71 6.35 24.89
C LYS A 14 1.86 7.56 24.47
N THR A 15 2.22 8.25 23.41
CA THR A 15 1.49 9.43 22.91
C THR A 15 0.59 9.11 21.74
N GLY A 16 0.48 7.83 21.39
CA GLY A 16 -0.11 7.37 20.15
C GLY A 16 0.80 7.73 18.98
N ARG A 17 0.73 7.02 17.87
CA ARG A 17 1.50 7.44 16.73
C ARG A 17 1.30 6.60 15.51
N ALA A 18 2.16 6.78 14.58
CA ALA A 18 2.22 6.06 13.34
C ALA A 18 0.83 5.71 12.82
N LYS A 19 0.07 6.72 12.52
CA LYS A 19 -1.21 6.55 11.85
C LYS A 19 -0.95 5.81 10.55
N LEU A 20 -1.64 4.69 10.35
CA LEU A 20 -1.59 3.95 9.10
C LEU A 20 -2.06 4.85 7.95
N GLY A 21 -1.29 4.95 6.90
CA GLY A 21 -1.74 5.49 5.62
C GLY A 21 -2.44 4.39 4.84
N PHE A 22 -3.74 4.49 4.63
CA PHE A 22 -4.52 3.47 3.94
C PHE A 22 -5.18 4.04 2.69
N MET A 23 -4.86 3.43 1.55
CA MET A 23 -5.43 3.77 0.25
C MET A 23 -6.18 2.57 -0.30
N ASN A 24 -7.47 2.72 -0.53
CA ASN A 24 -8.30 1.69 -1.14
C ASN A 24 -8.69 2.10 -2.56
N ALA A 25 -8.55 1.19 -3.50
CA ALA A 25 -9.10 1.37 -4.83
C ALA A 25 -10.61 1.09 -4.81
N THR A 26 -11.39 2.02 -5.33
CA THR A 26 -12.84 1.85 -5.47
C THR A 26 -13.17 0.60 -6.29
N GLY A 27 -14.14 -0.17 -5.85
CA GLY A 27 -14.57 -1.42 -6.48
C GLY A 27 -15.09 -2.39 -5.42
N CYS A 28 -14.81 -3.68 -5.58
CA CYS A 28 -15.21 -4.71 -4.60
C CYS A 28 -14.72 -4.42 -3.19
N SER A 29 -13.51 -3.90 -3.06
CA SER A 29 -12.90 -3.53 -1.79
C SER A 29 -13.61 -2.35 -1.08
N SER A 30 -14.45 -1.60 -1.77
CA SER A 30 -15.27 -0.54 -1.16
C SER A 30 -16.28 -1.07 -0.17
N VAL A 31 -16.63 -2.35 -0.24
CA VAL A 31 -17.57 -2.99 0.69
C VAL A 31 -17.03 -2.94 2.13
N TYR A 32 -15.76 -3.23 2.33
CA TYR A 32 -15.12 -3.13 3.64
C TYR A 32 -14.31 -1.85 3.81
N GLY A 33 -13.82 -1.26 2.73
CA GLY A 33 -13.13 0.02 2.73
C GLY A 33 -14.05 1.19 3.07
N SER A 34 -15.36 0.96 2.94
CA SER A 34 -16.41 1.97 3.14
C SER A 34 -16.31 3.14 2.15
N SER A 35 -17.20 4.11 2.25
CA SER A 35 -17.26 5.27 1.36
C SER A 35 -17.32 6.55 2.17
N PHE A 36 -16.69 7.59 1.68
CA PHE A 36 -16.83 8.91 2.28
C PHE A 36 -18.32 9.30 2.40
N PRO A 37 -18.79 9.89 3.54
CA PRO A 37 -18.00 10.33 4.68
C PRO A 37 -17.80 9.28 5.79
N PHE A 38 -18.22 8.06 5.59
CA PHE A 38 -18.20 7.01 6.61
C PHE A 38 -16.82 6.36 6.68
N ASN A 39 -16.07 6.66 7.74
CA ASN A 39 -14.80 6.03 8.01
C ASN A 39 -14.93 5.01 9.15
N PRO A 40 -14.86 3.68 8.86
CA PRO A 40 -14.99 2.65 9.88
C PRO A 40 -13.69 2.42 10.66
N TYR A 41 -12.59 3.07 10.27
CA TYR A 41 -11.27 2.84 10.83
C TYR A 41 -10.87 3.94 11.81
N PRO A 42 -10.07 3.61 12.85
CA PRO A 42 -9.57 4.59 13.81
C PRO A 42 -8.40 5.42 13.26
N PHE A 43 -8.17 5.43 11.97
CA PHE A 43 -7.10 6.17 11.29
C PHE A 43 -7.61 6.77 9.96
N PRO A 44 -6.96 7.80 9.45
CA PRO A 44 -7.29 8.35 8.15
C PRO A 44 -7.12 7.34 7.03
N TRP A 45 -8.11 7.25 6.15
CA TRP A 45 -8.05 6.45 4.95
C TRP A 45 -8.63 7.21 3.76
N SER A 46 -8.28 6.80 2.58
CA SER A 46 -8.86 7.33 1.35
C SER A 46 -9.33 6.19 0.47
N ASN A 47 -10.49 6.38 -0.13
CA ASN A 47 -11.03 5.52 -1.17
C ASN A 47 -10.98 6.32 -2.47
N HIS A 48 -10.13 5.90 -3.39
CA HIS A 48 -9.87 6.62 -4.62
C HIS A 48 -10.30 5.82 -5.84
N LEU A 49 -10.35 6.45 -7.00
CA LEU A 49 -10.65 5.73 -8.24
C LEU A 49 -9.65 4.58 -8.43
N PHE A 50 -10.16 3.46 -8.94
CA PHE A 50 -9.42 2.20 -8.98
C PHE A 50 -8.09 2.30 -9.75
N GLN A 51 -7.94 3.17 -10.74
CA GLN A 51 -6.69 3.35 -11.46
C GLN A 51 -5.62 4.11 -10.68
N ASP A 52 -6.01 4.97 -9.74
CA ASP A 52 -5.10 5.95 -9.12
C ASP A 52 -4.60 5.54 -7.73
N ALA A 53 -5.30 4.65 -7.03
CA ALA A 53 -4.98 4.30 -5.65
C ALA A 53 -3.51 3.89 -5.42
N PRO A 54 -2.86 3.07 -6.28
CA PRO A 54 -1.45 2.78 -6.12
C PRO A 54 -0.57 4.02 -6.21
N SER A 55 -0.83 4.93 -7.16
CA SER A 55 -0.03 6.16 -7.32
C SER A 55 -0.23 7.14 -6.19
N VAL A 56 -1.46 7.28 -5.68
CA VAL A 56 -1.77 8.15 -4.54
C VAL A 56 -1.03 7.68 -3.29
N SER A 57 -0.79 6.38 -3.14
CA SER A 57 0.01 5.84 -2.03
C SER A 57 1.45 6.36 -2.01
N LEU A 58 2.03 6.66 -3.18
CA LEU A 58 3.35 7.31 -3.25
C LEU A 58 3.31 8.72 -2.66
N GLY A 59 2.30 9.51 -3.03
CA GLY A 59 2.13 10.86 -2.48
C GLY A 59 1.89 10.85 -0.98
N LEU A 60 1.06 9.92 -0.50
CA LEU A 60 0.80 9.74 0.92
C LEU A 60 2.09 9.35 1.68
N PHE A 61 2.86 8.43 1.13
CA PHE A 61 4.15 8.04 1.70
C PHE A 61 5.11 9.23 1.79
N GLU A 62 5.34 9.94 0.71
CA GLU A 62 6.27 11.09 0.70
C GLU A 62 5.80 12.20 1.66
N GLY A 63 4.50 12.46 1.74
CA GLY A 63 3.93 13.44 2.68
C GLY A 63 4.17 13.05 4.14
N HIS A 64 3.94 11.78 4.49
CA HIS A 64 4.21 11.26 5.83
C HIS A 64 5.70 11.33 6.16
N MET A 65 6.57 10.89 5.24
CA MET A 65 8.03 10.91 5.47
C MET A 65 8.57 12.32 5.65
N ARG A 66 8.06 13.27 4.88
CA ARG A 66 8.43 14.69 5.04
C ARG A 66 8.04 15.23 6.42
N SER A 67 6.81 14.95 6.84
CA SER A 67 6.34 15.36 8.18
C SER A 67 7.17 14.72 9.30
N MET A 68 7.55 13.45 9.15
CA MET A 68 8.41 12.76 10.12
C MET A 68 9.83 13.32 10.10
N ALA A 69 10.38 13.65 8.94
CA ALA A 69 11.72 14.25 8.83
C ALA A 69 11.81 15.57 9.58
N ASP A 70 10.80 16.42 9.50
CA ASP A 70 10.77 17.68 10.24
C ASP A 70 10.78 17.45 11.76
N GLY A 71 10.05 16.43 12.23
CA GLY A 71 10.08 16.02 13.64
C GLY A 71 11.45 15.47 14.08
N PHE A 72 12.04 14.59 13.29
CA PHE A 72 13.36 14.00 13.60
C PHE A 72 14.49 15.03 13.55
N LYS A 73 14.43 16.00 12.64
CA LYS A 73 15.37 17.14 12.68
C LYS A 73 15.33 17.84 14.01
N ALA A 74 14.13 18.17 14.51
CA ALA A 74 13.99 18.86 15.79
C ALA A 74 14.55 18.02 16.95
N ILE A 75 14.33 16.70 16.92
CA ILE A 75 14.87 15.78 17.95
C ILE A 75 16.40 15.74 17.88
N ARG A 76 16.97 15.52 16.71
CA ARG A 76 18.43 15.47 16.53
C ARG A 76 19.13 16.78 16.93
N MET A 77 18.51 17.91 16.60
CA MET A 77 19.02 19.22 17.05
C MET A 77 18.98 19.35 18.57
N ALA A 78 17.90 18.92 19.22
CA ALA A 78 17.80 18.95 20.69
C ALA A 78 18.79 17.98 21.35
N GLU A 79 19.04 16.82 20.78
CA GLU A 79 20.03 15.86 21.25
C GLU A 79 21.45 16.43 21.15
N ALA A 80 21.80 17.10 20.06
CA ALA A 80 23.08 17.77 19.89
C ALA A 80 23.27 18.90 20.93
N GLU A 81 22.23 19.68 21.20
CA GLU A 81 22.23 20.71 22.22
C GLU A 81 22.48 20.13 23.63
N LEU A 82 21.77 19.07 23.98
CA LEU A 82 21.90 18.38 25.26
C LEU A 82 23.26 17.69 25.41
N ALA A 83 23.90 17.28 24.34
CA ALA A 83 25.25 16.71 24.31
C ALA A 83 26.34 17.81 24.50
N GLY A 84 25.96 19.07 24.49
CA GLY A 84 26.89 20.20 24.64
C GLY A 84 27.65 20.55 23.36
N GLU A 85 27.12 20.15 22.20
CA GLU A 85 27.68 20.58 20.92
C GLU A 85 27.47 22.08 20.76
N THR A 86 28.56 22.81 20.51
CA THR A 86 28.53 24.27 20.40
C THR A 86 28.39 24.77 18.96
N ASN A 87 28.50 23.87 17.99
CA ASN A 87 28.48 24.24 16.57
C ASN A 87 27.14 23.90 15.88
N PHE A 88 26.06 24.53 16.36
CA PHE A 88 24.72 24.34 15.83
C PHE A 88 24.60 24.62 14.34
N GLY A 89 25.41 25.52 13.77
CA GLY A 89 25.39 25.84 12.35
C GLY A 89 25.77 24.66 11.46
N GLU A 90 26.74 23.84 11.87
CA GLU A 90 27.12 22.63 11.14
C GLU A 90 26.07 21.54 11.28
N ALA A 91 25.48 21.38 12.46
CA ALA A 91 24.39 20.43 12.67
C ALA A 91 23.14 20.80 11.84
N GLU A 92 22.78 22.08 11.80
CA GLU A 92 21.66 22.56 10.97
C GLU A 92 21.93 22.37 9.49
N GLU A 93 23.12 22.67 8.99
CA GLU A 93 23.49 22.49 7.59
C GLU A 93 23.49 21.01 7.21
N SER A 94 23.98 20.12 8.09
CA SER A 94 23.95 18.66 7.85
C SER A 94 22.54 18.11 7.71
N LEU A 95 21.56 18.71 8.40
CA LEU A 95 20.16 18.32 8.36
C LEU A 95 19.32 19.08 7.31
N ARG A 96 19.94 19.96 6.53
CA ARG A 96 19.22 20.81 5.56
C ARG A 96 18.40 20.02 4.55
N TYR A 97 18.97 18.93 4.03
CA TYR A 97 18.34 18.06 3.04
C TYR A 97 17.94 16.70 3.60
N PHE A 98 17.91 16.59 4.93
CA PHE A 98 17.55 15.37 5.64
C PHE A 98 16.19 14.83 5.18
N ASN A 99 16.17 13.56 4.84
CA ASN A 99 15.00 12.89 4.31
C ASN A 99 14.96 11.42 4.76
N TRP A 100 13.88 10.73 4.48
CA TRP A 100 13.61 9.38 4.97
C TRP A 100 14.68 8.32 4.64
N ARG A 101 15.52 8.53 3.64
CA ARG A 101 16.64 7.62 3.33
C ARG A 101 17.78 7.70 4.33
N GLU A 102 17.78 8.74 5.13
CA GLU A 102 18.77 9.00 6.17
C GLU A 102 18.21 8.67 7.58
N PHE A 103 16.99 8.15 7.64
CA PHE A 103 16.40 7.71 8.90
C PHE A 103 17.11 6.47 9.41
N THR A 104 17.30 6.42 10.72
CA THR A 104 17.73 5.19 11.40
C THR A 104 16.61 4.15 11.37
N ASP A 105 16.94 2.90 11.67
CA ASP A 105 15.93 1.84 11.76
C ASP A 105 14.86 2.15 12.83
N ASP A 106 15.27 2.74 13.95
CA ASP A 106 14.34 3.15 15.00
C ASP A 106 13.42 4.28 14.54
N GLU A 107 13.93 5.26 13.82
CA GLU A 107 13.13 6.33 13.23
C GLU A 107 12.14 5.78 12.17
N LEU A 108 12.59 4.84 11.33
CA LEU A 108 11.72 4.19 10.37
C LEU A 108 10.58 3.41 11.05
N LEU A 109 10.86 2.75 12.17
CA LEU A 109 9.82 2.07 12.97
C LEU A 109 8.79 3.06 13.55
N LEU A 110 9.16 4.31 13.69
CA LEU A 110 8.27 5.37 14.11
C LEU A 110 7.40 5.94 12.97
N CYS A 111 7.71 5.70 11.75
CA CYS A 111 6.96 6.22 10.61
C CYS A 111 5.65 5.49 10.37
N PRO A 112 4.59 6.18 9.90
CA PRO A 112 3.33 5.52 9.53
C PRO A 112 3.56 4.57 8.35
N PRO A 113 3.19 3.30 8.47
CA PRO A 113 3.18 2.41 7.31
C PRO A 113 2.12 2.85 6.31
N VAL A 114 2.39 2.67 5.02
CA VAL A 114 1.43 2.94 3.95
C VAL A 114 1.02 1.63 3.30
N VAL A 115 -0.29 1.44 3.14
CA VAL A 115 -0.89 0.26 2.53
C VAL A 115 -1.84 0.71 1.42
N ALA A 116 -1.64 0.18 0.22
CA ALA A 116 -2.56 0.31 -0.90
C ALA A 116 -3.28 -1.02 -1.12
N VAL A 117 -4.60 -0.99 -1.24
CA VAL A 117 -5.43 -2.17 -1.45
C VAL A 117 -6.23 -2.02 -2.72
N GLY A 118 -6.35 -3.06 -3.50
CA GLY A 118 -7.20 -3.07 -4.69
C GLY A 118 -7.47 -4.47 -5.22
N GLY A 119 -8.54 -4.60 -5.95
CA GLY A 119 -8.97 -5.84 -6.58
C GLY A 119 -8.43 -6.02 -8.00
N ASP A 120 -9.09 -6.90 -8.74
CA ASP A 120 -8.70 -7.33 -10.09
C ASP A 120 -8.58 -6.16 -11.07
N GLY A 121 -9.59 -5.31 -11.15
CA GLY A 121 -9.58 -4.16 -12.07
C GLY A 121 -8.49 -3.14 -11.73
N ALA A 122 -8.39 -2.81 -10.46
CA ALA A 122 -7.44 -1.80 -9.99
C ALA A 122 -5.97 -2.22 -10.16
N MET A 123 -5.67 -3.50 -10.02
CA MET A 123 -4.29 -3.98 -9.97
C MET A 123 -3.88 -4.74 -11.23
N TYR A 124 -4.79 -5.46 -11.88
CA TYR A 124 -4.48 -6.27 -13.07
C TYR A 124 -4.75 -5.55 -14.38
N ASP A 125 -5.64 -4.55 -14.38
CA ASP A 125 -6.16 -3.94 -15.59
C ASP A 125 -5.99 -2.41 -15.57
N ILE A 126 -7.04 -1.66 -15.28
CA ILE A 126 -7.07 -0.20 -15.43
C ILE A 126 -5.99 0.52 -14.59
N GLY A 127 -5.65 0.01 -13.41
CA GLY A 127 -4.61 0.57 -12.53
C GLY A 127 -3.26 -0.12 -12.61
N PHE A 128 -3.07 -1.08 -13.51
CA PHE A 128 -1.84 -1.86 -13.61
C PHE A 128 -0.59 -0.99 -13.84
N GLN A 129 -0.69 0.02 -14.67
CA GLN A 129 0.41 0.96 -14.91
C GLN A 129 0.84 1.70 -13.62
N ASN A 130 -0.11 2.05 -12.78
CA ASN A 130 0.14 2.73 -11.51
C ASN A 130 0.74 1.77 -10.49
N LEU A 131 0.29 0.51 -10.45
CA LEU A 131 0.93 -0.54 -9.65
C LEU A 131 2.38 -0.74 -10.08
N SER A 132 2.64 -0.88 -11.38
CA SER A 132 4.00 -1.00 -11.91
C SER A 132 4.87 0.21 -11.50
N ARG A 133 4.32 1.41 -11.53
CA ARG A 133 5.01 2.62 -11.07
C ARG A 133 5.37 2.57 -9.59
N VAL A 134 4.48 2.08 -8.73
CA VAL A 134 4.73 1.92 -7.28
C VAL A 134 5.85 0.91 -7.06
N LEU A 135 5.79 -0.24 -7.72
CA LEU A 135 6.82 -1.27 -7.63
C LEU A 135 8.18 -0.71 -8.07
N MET A 136 8.24 -0.05 -9.23
CA MET A 136 9.47 0.56 -9.74
C MET A 136 10.05 1.61 -8.79
N ALA A 137 9.20 2.30 -8.04
CA ALA A 137 9.64 3.37 -7.15
C ALA A 137 10.46 2.87 -5.93
N GLY A 138 10.37 1.59 -5.58
CA GLY A 138 11.13 0.97 -4.49
C GLY A 138 10.88 1.62 -3.13
N ARG A 139 9.67 2.16 -2.90
CA ARG A 139 9.28 2.74 -1.61
C ARG A 139 8.78 1.64 -0.68
N PRO A 140 8.95 1.76 0.64
CA PRO A 140 8.43 0.79 1.62
C PRO A 140 6.89 0.89 1.77
N ILE A 141 6.19 0.77 0.65
CA ILE A 141 4.74 0.75 0.55
C ILE A 141 4.29 -0.70 0.42
N LYS A 142 3.29 -1.07 1.18
CA LYS A 142 2.67 -2.39 1.11
C LYS A 142 1.50 -2.35 0.15
N VAL A 143 1.49 -3.23 -0.84
CA VAL A 143 0.36 -3.36 -1.78
C VAL A 143 -0.32 -4.71 -1.53
N LEU A 144 -1.61 -4.67 -1.26
CA LEU A 144 -2.45 -5.84 -1.10
C LEU A 144 -3.37 -5.97 -2.32
N VAL A 145 -3.14 -7.01 -3.10
CA VAL A 145 -3.96 -7.34 -4.25
C VAL A 145 -4.99 -8.40 -3.85
N LEU A 146 -6.26 -8.08 -3.99
CA LEU A 146 -7.38 -8.98 -3.73
C LEU A 146 -7.82 -9.61 -5.05
N ASP A 147 -7.29 -10.78 -5.33
CA ASP A 147 -7.54 -11.52 -6.56
C ASP A 147 -8.77 -12.41 -6.40
N THR A 148 -9.89 -11.99 -6.97
CA THR A 148 -11.16 -12.72 -6.99
C THR A 148 -11.43 -13.39 -8.34
N GLN A 149 -10.58 -13.17 -9.33
CA GLN A 149 -10.62 -13.75 -10.69
C GLN A 149 -11.80 -13.28 -11.55
N VAL A 150 -12.57 -12.32 -11.08
CA VAL A 150 -13.67 -11.67 -11.80
C VAL A 150 -13.80 -10.21 -11.33
N TYR A 151 -14.47 -9.37 -12.12
CA TYR A 151 -14.90 -8.06 -11.63
C TYR A 151 -16.14 -8.22 -10.76
N SER A 152 -15.94 -8.58 -9.49
CA SER A 152 -17.02 -9.01 -8.58
C SER A 152 -18.04 -7.91 -8.30
N ASN A 153 -17.61 -6.65 -8.14
CA ASN A 153 -18.52 -5.55 -7.77
C ASN A 153 -19.54 -5.23 -8.87
N THR A 154 -19.16 -5.38 -10.12
CA THR A 154 -20.02 -5.05 -11.28
C THR A 154 -20.89 -6.22 -11.71
N GLY A 155 -20.70 -7.42 -11.19
CA GLY A 155 -21.56 -8.58 -11.44
C GLY A 155 -20.82 -9.85 -11.85
N GLY A 156 -19.50 -9.90 -11.81
CA GLY A 156 -18.73 -11.12 -12.08
C GLY A 156 -18.26 -11.26 -13.52
N GLN A 157 -17.95 -10.16 -14.19
CA GLN A 157 -17.42 -10.16 -15.55
C GLN A 157 -16.02 -10.78 -15.62
N ALA A 158 -15.68 -11.33 -16.79
CA ALA A 158 -14.35 -11.81 -17.08
C ALA A 158 -13.31 -10.69 -16.91
N CYS A 159 -12.18 -11.01 -16.27
CA CYS A 159 -11.10 -10.07 -16.02
C CYS A 159 -9.73 -10.70 -16.33
N PRO A 160 -8.65 -9.92 -16.39
CA PRO A 160 -7.30 -10.44 -16.69
C PRO A 160 -6.77 -11.45 -15.67
N SER A 161 -7.26 -11.46 -14.44
CA SER A 161 -6.85 -12.43 -13.40
C SER A 161 -7.54 -13.79 -13.51
N GLY A 162 -8.63 -13.90 -14.29
CA GLY A 162 -9.36 -15.14 -14.49
C GLY A 162 -8.62 -16.15 -15.38
N PHE A 163 -8.84 -17.43 -15.14
CA PHE A 163 -8.24 -18.50 -15.92
C PHE A 163 -8.84 -18.63 -17.33
N MET A 164 -8.06 -19.16 -18.26
CA MET A 164 -8.55 -19.57 -19.56
C MET A 164 -9.64 -20.65 -19.38
N GLY A 165 -10.73 -20.51 -20.08
CA GLY A 165 -11.90 -21.40 -19.96
C GLY A 165 -12.83 -21.09 -18.79
N GLN A 166 -12.51 -20.11 -17.94
CA GLN A 166 -13.40 -19.68 -16.86
C GLN A 166 -14.71 -19.13 -17.42
N VAL A 167 -15.82 -19.64 -16.90
CA VAL A 167 -17.16 -19.16 -17.23
C VAL A 167 -17.53 -18.02 -16.29
N SER A 168 -17.87 -16.90 -16.85
CA SER A 168 -18.25 -15.68 -16.12
C SER A 168 -19.10 -14.79 -17.01
N ASP A 169 -19.63 -13.71 -16.48
CA ASP A 169 -20.26 -12.70 -17.31
C ASP A 169 -19.30 -12.23 -18.41
N MET A 170 -19.81 -12.02 -19.62
CA MET A 170 -19.03 -11.68 -20.83
C MET A 170 -18.07 -12.77 -21.32
N ALA A 171 -18.05 -13.93 -20.68
CA ALA A 171 -17.31 -15.11 -21.13
C ALA A 171 -18.17 -16.37 -20.93
N PRO A 172 -19.34 -16.47 -21.58
CA PRO A 172 -20.26 -17.57 -21.39
C PRO A 172 -19.74 -18.87 -21.99
N TYR A 173 -20.25 -19.97 -21.49
CA TYR A 173 -20.01 -21.28 -22.08
C TYR A 173 -21.10 -21.61 -23.15
N GLY A 174 -20.70 -22.16 -24.26
CA GLY A 174 -21.61 -22.53 -25.34
C GLY A 174 -20.86 -23.10 -26.55
N PRO A 175 -21.58 -23.48 -27.62
CA PRO A 175 -20.95 -24.07 -28.82
C PRO A 175 -19.88 -23.18 -29.48
N ALA A 176 -20.09 -21.84 -29.44
CA ALA A 176 -19.18 -20.87 -30.00
C ALA A 176 -18.22 -20.28 -28.96
N TRP A 177 -18.55 -20.35 -27.66
CA TRP A 177 -17.80 -19.75 -26.56
C TRP A 177 -17.53 -20.81 -25.51
N LYS A 178 -16.28 -20.98 -25.14
CA LYS A 178 -15.84 -21.99 -24.17
C LYS A 178 -15.32 -21.33 -22.90
N GLY A 179 -15.96 -20.27 -22.45
CA GLY A 179 -15.49 -19.41 -21.38
C GLY A 179 -14.46 -18.40 -21.88
N LYS A 180 -13.69 -17.84 -20.96
CA LYS A 180 -12.64 -16.88 -21.26
C LYS A 180 -11.57 -17.49 -22.19
N ASN A 181 -11.25 -16.80 -23.26
CA ASN A 181 -10.30 -17.27 -24.28
C ASN A 181 -8.87 -16.71 -24.10
N GLU A 182 -8.67 -15.82 -23.12
CA GLU A 182 -7.40 -15.20 -22.84
C GLU A 182 -6.67 -15.89 -21.69
N VAL A 183 -5.34 -15.89 -21.75
CA VAL A 183 -4.49 -16.36 -20.65
C VAL A 183 -4.60 -15.42 -19.45
N ARG A 184 -4.44 -16.00 -18.27
CA ARG A 184 -4.35 -15.26 -17.03
C ARG A 184 -3.11 -14.37 -17.01
N LYS A 185 -3.25 -13.15 -16.53
CA LYS A 185 -2.12 -12.29 -16.21
C LYS A 185 -1.56 -12.68 -14.82
N GLU A 186 -0.31 -13.10 -14.77
CA GLU A 186 0.35 -13.52 -13.52
C GLU A 186 1.03 -12.33 -12.85
N ILE A 187 0.29 -11.60 -12.04
CA ILE A 187 0.74 -10.34 -11.43
C ILE A 187 1.92 -10.53 -10.47
N SER A 188 1.99 -11.65 -9.77
CA SER A 188 3.09 -11.97 -8.87
C SER A 188 4.42 -12.12 -9.61
N LEU A 189 4.40 -12.78 -10.79
CA LEU A 189 5.59 -12.90 -11.64
C LEU A 189 6.01 -11.56 -12.23
N ILE A 190 5.05 -10.76 -12.66
CA ILE A 190 5.30 -9.41 -13.16
C ILE A 190 5.85 -8.52 -12.05
N GLY A 191 5.28 -8.61 -10.85
CA GLY A 191 5.76 -7.90 -9.68
C GLY A 191 7.21 -8.27 -9.33
N ALA A 192 7.52 -9.55 -9.32
CA ALA A 192 8.88 -10.05 -9.08
C ALA A 192 9.89 -9.57 -10.13
N ALA A 193 9.47 -9.43 -11.38
CA ALA A 193 10.31 -8.95 -12.46
C ALA A 193 10.78 -7.48 -12.30
N HIS A 194 10.12 -6.68 -11.45
CA HIS A 194 10.59 -5.34 -11.12
C HIS A 194 11.87 -5.36 -10.25
N GLY A 195 12.14 -6.45 -9.53
CA GLY A 195 13.34 -6.60 -8.70
C GLY A 195 13.42 -5.70 -7.46
N THR A 196 12.37 -4.95 -7.17
CA THR A 196 12.33 -3.92 -6.11
C THR A 196 11.41 -4.26 -4.95
N ALA A 197 10.60 -5.31 -5.07
CA ALA A 197 9.59 -5.66 -4.09
C ALA A 197 9.71 -7.13 -3.67
N PHE A 198 9.44 -7.38 -2.40
CA PHE A 198 9.17 -8.73 -1.92
C PHE A 198 7.74 -9.12 -2.31
N ILE A 199 7.58 -10.26 -2.96
CA ILE A 199 6.28 -10.74 -3.44
C ILE A 199 5.85 -11.94 -2.61
N LEU A 200 4.66 -11.85 -2.04
CA LEU A 200 4.00 -12.93 -1.35
C LEU A 200 2.67 -13.24 -2.03
N GLN A 201 2.42 -14.50 -2.32
CA GLN A 201 1.14 -14.97 -2.83
C GLN A 201 0.58 -16.00 -1.87
N GLY A 202 -0.64 -15.80 -1.42
CA GLY A 202 -1.35 -16.70 -0.53
C GLY A 202 -2.74 -17.03 -1.06
N ASN A 203 -3.37 -18.01 -0.43
CA ASN A 203 -4.75 -18.41 -0.72
C ASN A 203 -5.49 -18.64 0.60
N LEU A 204 -6.70 -18.12 0.73
CA LEU A 204 -7.53 -18.28 1.92
C LEU A 204 -7.86 -19.74 2.25
N ALA A 205 -7.84 -20.64 1.26
CA ALA A 205 -7.99 -22.08 1.49
C ALA A 205 -6.79 -22.71 2.22
N ASN A 206 -5.63 -22.04 2.23
CA ASN A 206 -4.45 -22.45 2.98
C ASN A 206 -4.19 -21.44 4.10
N TYR A 207 -4.96 -21.57 5.16
CA TYR A 207 -4.93 -20.68 6.31
C TYR A 207 -3.54 -20.58 6.96
N THR A 208 -2.79 -21.66 7.03
CA THR A 208 -1.45 -21.66 7.62
C THR A 208 -0.42 -20.84 6.83
N HIS A 209 -0.67 -20.61 5.57
CA HIS A 209 0.17 -19.75 4.72
C HIS A 209 -0.12 -18.24 4.91
N MET A 210 -1.23 -17.91 5.56
CA MET A 210 -1.69 -16.53 5.74
C MET A 210 -1.32 -15.95 7.11
N ILE A 211 -0.79 -16.77 8.00
CA ILE A 211 -0.31 -16.41 9.33
C ILE A 211 1.20 -16.43 9.35
#